data_6add67e76401b72f933e740502ee003f
#
_entry.id   6add67e76401b72f933e740502ee003f
#
_cell.length_a   1.000
_cell.length_b   1.000
_cell.length_c   1.000
_cell.angle_alpha   90.00
_cell.angle_beta   90.00
_cell.angle_gamma   90.00
#
_symmetry.space_group_name_H-M   'P 1'
#
loop_
_entity.id
_entity.type
_entity.pdbx_description
1 polymer ?
#
loop_
_entity_poly.entity_id
_entity_poly.type
_entity_poly.pdbx_seq_one_letter_code
_entity_poly.pdbx_strand_id
1 'polypeptide(L)'
;MNANDATLTGLATAHTGSTAGHPAPNAPAASSFDLILQAAAGSALGNSGTPYTLTISAIDLTCVTQGWPTLTLHQSFDAASGWKPSGTGQGYQCTQTFPVPVPGGGPGGPLAGHTLQCVASLISRGAWIVSIIHTNPFVLV
;
A
#
# COMPACT_ATOMS: atom_id res chain seq x y z
N MET A 1 -18.80 -9.42 1.88
CA MET A 1 -17.51 -10.12 1.98
C MET A 1 -17.68 -11.41 2.75
N ASN A 2 -17.12 -12.48 2.26
CA ASN A 2 -17.12 -13.78 2.96
C ASN A 2 -16.29 -13.67 4.25
N ALA A 3 -16.70 -14.40 5.30
CA ALA A 3 -16.02 -14.39 6.61
C ALA A 3 -14.54 -14.78 6.56
N ASN A 4 -14.14 -15.60 5.59
CA ASN A 4 -12.78 -16.10 5.39
C ASN A 4 -12.02 -15.40 4.25
N ASP A 5 -12.50 -14.26 3.80
CA ASP A 5 -11.92 -13.55 2.67
C ASP A 5 -11.19 -12.28 3.12
N ALA A 6 -10.27 -11.81 2.30
CA ALA A 6 -9.62 -10.53 2.48
C ALA A 6 -9.30 -9.90 1.12
N THR A 7 -9.33 -8.58 1.08
CA THR A 7 -9.04 -7.84 -0.15
C THR A 7 -8.38 -6.50 0.17
N LEU A 8 -7.49 -6.08 -0.72
CA LEU A 8 -6.97 -4.72 -0.73
C LEU A 8 -8.04 -3.81 -1.35
N THR A 9 -8.39 -2.74 -0.67
CA THR A 9 -9.52 -1.87 -1.06
C THR A 9 -9.11 -0.50 -1.56
N GLY A 10 -7.91 -0.04 -1.23
CA GLY A 10 -7.41 1.25 -1.68
C GLY A 10 -5.90 1.35 -1.60
N LEU A 11 -5.31 2.06 -2.55
CA LEU A 11 -3.91 2.42 -2.56
C LEU A 11 -3.79 3.82 -3.16
N ALA A 12 -3.24 4.77 -2.39
CA ALA A 12 -3.13 6.15 -2.79
C ALA A 12 -1.82 6.76 -2.32
N THR A 13 -1.33 7.76 -3.06
CA THR A 13 -0.16 8.55 -2.68
C THR A 13 -0.56 9.67 -1.72
N ALA A 14 0.37 10.02 -0.82
CA ALA A 14 0.22 11.16 0.08
C ALA A 14 1.58 11.85 0.26
N HIS A 15 1.53 13.11 0.68
CA HIS A 15 2.75 13.81 1.10
C HIS A 15 3.30 13.19 2.37
N THR A 16 4.63 13.07 2.47
CA THR A 16 5.30 12.53 3.65
C THR A 16 4.87 13.28 4.92
N GLY A 17 4.46 12.49 5.91
CA GLY A 17 4.01 13.04 7.20
C GLY A 17 2.60 13.64 7.17
N SER A 18 1.85 13.49 6.09
CA SER A 18 0.45 13.91 6.05
C SER A 18 -0.39 13.04 6.98
N THR A 19 -0.90 13.61 8.05
CA THR A 19 -1.84 12.94 8.96
C THR A 19 -3.28 13.04 8.49
N ALA A 20 -3.54 13.85 7.48
CA ALA A 20 -4.89 14.15 7.02
C ALA A 20 -5.49 13.07 6.12
N GLY A 21 -4.72 12.06 5.73
CA GLY A 21 -5.22 10.94 4.92
C GLY A 21 -5.71 11.35 3.53
N HIS A 22 -5.37 12.54 3.07
CA HIS A 22 -5.75 13.01 1.74
C HIS A 22 -4.76 12.50 0.71
N PRO A 23 -5.18 11.65 -0.22
CA PRO A 23 -4.32 11.23 -1.31
C PRO A 23 -3.95 12.44 -2.15
N ALA A 24 -2.66 12.59 -2.44
CA ALA A 24 -2.18 13.57 -3.39
C ALA A 24 -2.24 12.97 -4.80
N PRO A 25 -2.72 13.71 -5.80
CA PRO A 25 -2.74 13.22 -7.16
C PRO A 25 -1.33 13.04 -7.74
N ASN A 26 -0.37 13.78 -7.22
CA ASN A 26 1.04 13.70 -7.60
C ASN A 26 1.90 13.60 -6.34
N ALA A 27 2.92 12.79 -6.40
CA ALA A 27 3.87 12.69 -5.29
C ALA A 27 4.92 13.81 -5.40
N PRO A 28 5.30 14.45 -4.29
CA PRO A 28 6.38 15.42 -4.32
C PRO A 28 7.71 14.75 -4.66
N ALA A 29 8.56 15.43 -5.40
CA ALA A 29 9.93 15.00 -5.69
C ALA A 29 10.85 15.20 -4.47
N ALA A 30 10.31 14.97 -3.29
CA ALA A 30 11.06 14.95 -2.04
C ALA A 30 11.84 13.64 -1.91
N SER A 31 12.60 13.49 -0.83
CA SER A 31 13.36 12.25 -0.57
C SER A 31 12.46 11.02 -0.43
N SER A 32 11.19 11.20 -0.11
CA SER A 32 10.19 10.12 -0.05
C SER A 32 8.77 10.68 -0.21
N PHE A 33 7.85 9.80 -0.52
CA PHE A 33 6.40 10.06 -0.43
C PHE A 33 5.74 8.90 0.30
N ASP A 34 4.52 9.10 0.78
CA ASP A 34 3.79 8.05 1.49
C ASP A 34 2.78 7.38 0.56
N LEU A 35 2.63 6.06 0.75
CA LEU A 35 1.52 5.28 0.22
C LEU A 35 0.58 4.91 1.35
N ILE A 36 -0.69 5.17 1.16
CA ILE A 36 -1.75 4.76 2.08
C ILE A 36 -2.43 3.53 1.48
N LEU A 37 -2.33 2.42 2.20
CA LEU A 37 -2.96 1.16 1.83
C LEU A 37 -4.15 0.89 2.74
N GLN A 38 -5.27 0.55 2.13
CA GLN A 38 -6.48 0.12 2.82
C GLN A 38 -6.82 -1.32 2.45
N ALA A 39 -7.24 -2.09 3.44
CA ALA A 39 -7.60 -3.47 3.27
C ALA A 39 -8.81 -3.81 4.15
N ALA A 40 -9.55 -4.83 3.74
CA ALA A 40 -10.68 -5.37 4.47
C ALA A 40 -10.55 -6.89 4.59
N ALA A 41 -11.03 -7.45 5.69
CA ALA A 41 -11.09 -8.89 5.90
C ALA A 41 -12.42 -9.27 6.55
N GLY A 42 -12.86 -10.49 6.28
CA GLY A 42 -14.07 -11.02 6.87
C GLY A 42 -13.93 -11.31 8.36
N SER A 43 -15.05 -11.57 9.01
CA SER A 43 -15.13 -11.71 10.47
C SER A 43 -14.35 -12.88 11.04
N ALA A 44 -14.17 -13.96 10.28
CA ALA A 44 -13.39 -15.11 10.72
C ALA A 44 -11.89 -14.94 10.49
N LEU A 45 -11.52 -14.22 9.45
CA LEU A 45 -10.11 -14.05 9.05
C LEU A 45 -9.41 -12.90 9.79
N GLY A 46 -10.08 -11.77 9.95
CA GLY A 46 -9.48 -10.51 10.38
C GLY A 46 -8.81 -10.52 11.75
N ASN A 47 -9.06 -11.53 12.58
CA ASN A 47 -8.41 -11.73 13.88
C ASN A 47 -7.98 -13.20 14.08
N SER A 48 -7.69 -13.88 12.99
CA SER A 48 -7.31 -15.30 13.02
C SER A 48 -5.85 -15.54 13.37
N GLY A 49 -4.99 -14.54 13.26
CA GLY A 49 -3.54 -14.70 13.38
C GLY A 49 -2.90 -15.35 12.16
N THR A 50 -3.64 -15.61 11.10
CA THR A 50 -3.11 -16.22 9.88
C THR A 50 -2.09 -15.28 9.23
N PRO A 51 -0.88 -15.78 8.91
CA PRO A 51 0.16 -14.94 8.32
C PRO A 51 -0.13 -14.64 6.85
N TYR A 52 0.32 -13.48 6.41
CA TYR A 52 0.34 -13.07 5.01
C TYR A 52 1.61 -12.29 4.67
N THR A 53 1.92 -12.20 3.41
CA THR A 53 3.00 -11.36 2.88
C THR A 53 2.39 -10.21 2.09
N LEU A 54 2.80 -9.00 2.44
CA LEU A 54 2.43 -7.77 1.74
C LEU A 54 3.64 -7.27 0.97
N THR A 55 3.50 -7.07 -0.33
CA THR A 55 4.57 -6.55 -1.19
C THR A 55 4.09 -5.27 -1.86
N ILE A 56 4.91 -4.23 -1.79
CA ILE A 56 4.64 -2.94 -2.41
C ILE A 56 5.81 -2.59 -3.31
N SER A 57 5.51 -2.26 -4.56
CA SER A 57 6.52 -1.85 -5.55
C SER A 57 6.02 -0.68 -6.37
N ALA A 58 6.97 0.10 -6.91
CA ALA A 58 6.68 1.17 -7.85
C ALA A 58 7.20 0.79 -9.24
N ILE A 59 6.43 1.13 -10.25
CA ILE A 59 6.78 0.96 -11.66
C ILE A 59 6.94 2.35 -12.27
N ASP A 60 8.09 2.59 -12.89
CA ASP A 60 8.34 3.83 -13.62
C ASP A 60 7.89 3.66 -15.06
N LEU A 61 6.80 4.34 -15.42
CA LEU A 61 6.22 4.26 -16.75
C LEU A 61 6.97 5.15 -17.77
N THR A 62 7.75 6.10 -17.29
CA THR A 62 8.60 6.97 -18.15
C THR A 62 9.91 6.26 -18.50
N CYS A 63 10.50 5.53 -17.54
CA CYS A 63 11.75 4.80 -17.73
C CYS A 63 11.65 3.40 -17.14
N VAL A 64 11.30 2.42 -17.95
CA VAL A 64 11.06 1.03 -17.51
C VAL A 64 12.30 0.35 -16.93
N THR A 65 13.49 0.87 -17.18
CA THR A 65 14.75 0.34 -16.64
C THR A 65 15.12 0.94 -15.29
N GLN A 66 14.37 1.98 -14.83
CA GLN A 66 14.62 2.59 -13.53
C GLN A 66 14.14 1.64 -12.42
N GLY A 67 15.10 1.21 -11.60
CA GLY A 67 14.80 0.40 -10.42
C GLY A 67 14.21 1.24 -9.28
N TRP A 68 13.15 0.74 -8.68
CA TRP A 68 12.53 1.28 -7.47
C TRP A 68 12.60 0.25 -6.35
N PRO A 69 12.75 0.68 -5.09
CA PRO A 69 12.79 -0.27 -3.98
C PRO A 69 11.45 -1.00 -3.83
N THR A 70 11.54 -2.30 -3.57
CA THR A 70 10.38 -3.13 -3.23
C THR A 70 10.31 -3.31 -1.72
N LEU A 71 9.18 -3.02 -1.12
CA LEU A 71 8.92 -3.26 0.29
C LEU A 71 8.19 -4.58 0.45
N THR A 72 8.75 -5.48 1.26
CA THR A 72 8.12 -6.77 1.59
C THR A 72 7.92 -6.85 3.10
N LEU A 73 6.70 -7.11 3.53
CA LEU A 73 6.31 -7.20 4.93
C LEU A 73 5.68 -8.54 5.22
N HIS A 74 6.12 -9.17 6.31
CA HIS A 74 5.51 -10.38 6.84
C HIS A 74 4.64 -9.99 8.03
N GLN A 75 3.33 -10.07 7.86
CA GLN A 75 2.32 -9.64 8.82
C GLN A 75 1.32 -10.77 9.08
N SER A 76 0.41 -10.55 10.00
CA SER A 76 -0.67 -11.49 10.32
C SER A 76 -2.00 -10.76 10.47
N PHE A 77 -3.10 -11.46 10.25
CA PHE A 77 -4.44 -10.92 10.47
C PHE A 77 -4.72 -10.82 11.98
N ASP A 78 -4.18 -9.78 12.60
CA ASP A 78 -4.31 -9.51 14.03
C ASP A 78 -4.20 -8.00 14.33
N ALA A 79 -4.49 -7.64 15.57
CA ALA A 79 -4.44 -6.25 16.01
C ALA A 79 -3.02 -5.65 15.97
N ALA A 80 -1.98 -6.48 16.15
CA ALA A 80 -0.59 -6.02 16.11
C ALA A 80 -0.19 -5.54 14.72
N SER A 81 -0.78 -6.08 13.67
CA SER A 81 -0.58 -5.66 12.28
C SER A 81 -1.55 -4.55 11.83
N GLY A 82 -2.35 -4.01 12.74
CA GLY A 82 -3.23 -2.88 12.48
C GLY A 82 -4.66 -3.25 12.09
N TRP A 83 -5.05 -4.51 12.17
CA TRP A 83 -6.42 -4.93 11.88
C TRP A 83 -7.34 -4.56 13.04
N LYS A 84 -8.44 -3.90 12.71
CA LYS A 84 -9.45 -3.42 13.66
C LYS A 84 -10.83 -3.86 13.21
N PRO A 85 -11.76 -4.13 14.14
CA PRO A 85 -13.15 -4.33 13.78
C PRO A 85 -13.67 -3.15 12.94
N SER A 86 -14.39 -3.44 11.87
CA SER A 86 -15.00 -2.39 11.06
C SER A 86 -16.15 -1.73 11.86
N GLY A 87 -16.42 -0.45 11.57
CA GLY A 87 -17.49 0.29 12.25
C GLY A 87 -18.88 -0.29 12.00
N THR A 88 -19.04 -1.17 11.01
CA THR A 88 -20.30 -1.86 10.72
C THR A 88 -20.48 -3.15 11.53
N GLY A 89 -19.45 -3.58 12.29
CA GLY A 89 -19.48 -4.79 13.11
C GLY A 89 -19.38 -6.11 12.33
N GLN A 90 -19.15 -6.07 11.03
CA GLN A 90 -19.20 -7.25 10.15
C GLN A 90 -17.87 -7.60 9.49
N GLY A 91 -16.77 -7.41 10.17
CA GLY A 91 -15.48 -7.73 9.65
C GLY A 91 -14.40 -6.83 10.20
N TYR A 92 -13.27 -6.81 9.53
CA TYR A 92 -12.09 -6.08 9.96
C TYR A 92 -11.60 -5.19 8.83
N GLN A 93 -10.92 -4.12 9.20
CA GLN A 93 -10.27 -3.21 8.27
C GLN A 93 -8.87 -2.88 8.77
N CYS A 94 -7.99 -2.56 7.85
CA CYS A 94 -6.62 -2.16 8.13
C CYS A 94 -6.24 -0.99 7.22
N THR A 95 -5.65 0.03 7.81
CA THR A 95 -5.07 1.15 7.06
C THR A 95 -3.61 1.27 7.49
N GLN A 96 -2.71 1.23 6.53
CA GLN A 96 -1.28 1.35 6.77
C GLN A 96 -0.69 2.42 5.85
N THR A 97 0.34 3.10 6.36
CA THR A 97 1.08 4.12 5.60
C THR A 97 2.53 3.67 5.47
N PHE A 98 3.04 3.69 4.24
CA PHE A 98 4.39 3.26 3.93
C PHE A 98 5.18 4.38 3.27
N PRO A 99 6.36 4.75 3.79
CA PRO A 99 7.25 5.66 3.09
C PRO A 99 7.89 4.96 1.90
N VAL A 100 7.85 5.60 0.74
CA VAL A 100 8.52 5.15 -0.47
C VAL A 100 9.68 6.09 -0.74
N PRO A 101 10.94 5.65 -0.59
CA PRO A 101 12.08 6.49 -0.89
C PRO A 101 12.21 6.72 -2.40
N VAL A 102 12.49 7.94 -2.79
CA VAL A 102 12.70 8.32 -4.20
C VAL A 102 14.18 8.17 -4.52
N PRO A 103 14.57 7.28 -5.45
CA PRO A 103 15.98 7.11 -5.85
C PRO A 103 16.58 8.42 -6.36
N GLY A 104 17.72 8.82 -5.81
CA GLY A 104 18.37 10.08 -6.15
C GLY A 104 17.57 11.32 -5.73
N GLY A 105 16.66 11.16 -4.75
CA GLY A 105 15.62 12.09 -4.40
C GLY A 105 16.06 13.44 -3.90
N GLY A 106 15.09 14.33 -3.91
CA GLY A 106 15.13 15.73 -3.54
C GLY A 106 14.37 16.55 -4.56
N PRO A 107 13.93 17.76 -4.19
CA PRO A 107 13.23 18.67 -5.13
C PRO A 107 14.08 18.87 -6.39
N GLY A 108 13.48 18.65 -7.57
CA GLY A 108 14.19 18.76 -8.84
C GLY A 108 15.18 17.61 -9.12
N GLY A 109 15.07 16.48 -8.39
CA GLY A 109 15.90 15.29 -8.60
C GLY A 109 15.73 14.67 -9.99
N PRO A 110 16.56 13.66 -10.34
CA PRO A 110 16.60 13.09 -11.71
C PRO A 110 15.29 12.41 -12.12
N LEU A 111 14.44 12.04 -11.18
CA LEU A 111 13.16 11.39 -11.45
C LEU A 111 11.96 12.36 -11.45
N ALA A 112 12.20 13.66 -11.22
CA ALA A 112 11.13 14.66 -11.34
C ALA A 112 10.54 14.66 -12.75
N GLY A 113 9.23 14.69 -12.85
CA GLY A 113 8.51 14.58 -14.12
C GLY A 113 8.23 13.16 -14.59
N HIS A 114 8.79 12.14 -13.94
CA HIS A 114 8.47 10.75 -14.26
C HIS A 114 7.06 10.39 -13.83
N THR A 115 6.39 9.58 -14.63
CA THR A 115 5.09 9.00 -14.31
C THR A 115 5.29 7.63 -13.69
N LEU A 116 4.68 7.42 -12.52
CA LEU A 116 4.79 6.18 -11.74
C LEU A 116 3.43 5.54 -11.53
N GLN A 117 3.46 4.26 -11.24
CA GLN A 117 2.32 3.51 -10.73
C GLN A 117 2.79 2.58 -9.63
N CYS A 118 2.16 2.61 -8.48
CA CYS A 118 2.45 1.70 -7.39
C CYS A 118 1.49 0.53 -7.39
N VAL A 119 2.00 -0.64 -7.04
CA VAL A 119 1.27 -1.90 -6.96
C VAL A 119 1.49 -2.50 -5.59
N ALA A 120 0.42 -2.94 -4.95
CA ALA A 120 0.48 -3.71 -3.71
C ALA A 120 -0.15 -5.08 -3.93
N SER A 121 0.45 -6.11 -3.34
CA SER A 121 -0.09 -7.46 -3.33
C SER A 121 -0.13 -8.00 -1.91
N LEU A 122 -1.21 -8.69 -1.58
CA LEU A 122 -1.37 -9.44 -0.34
C LEU A 122 -1.56 -10.90 -0.68
N ILE A 123 -0.69 -11.75 -0.14
CA ILE A 123 -0.71 -13.19 -0.39
C ILE A 123 -0.72 -13.91 0.95
N SER A 124 -1.73 -14.72 1.18
CA SER A 124 -1.82 -15.61 2.35
C SER A 124 -2.04 -17.04 1.88
N ARG A 125 -1.02 -17.85 2.01
CA ARG A 125 -1.11 -19.29 1.66
C ARG A 125 -2.03 -20.04 2.62
N GLY A 126 -1.98 -19.71 3.90
CA GLY A 126 -2.81 -20.36 4.92
C GLY A 126 -4.31 -20.09 4.74
N ALA A 127 -4.66 -18.92 4.20
CA ALA A 127 -6.04 -18.54 3.95
C ALA A 127 -6.44 -18.66 2.47
N TRP A 128 -5.51 -19.06 1.59
CA TRP A 128 -5.72 -19.16 0.13
C TRP A 128 -6.16 -17.83 -0.51
N ILE A 129 -5.56 -16.74 -0.07
CA ILE A 129 -5.91 -15.39 -0.53
C ILE A 129 -4.79 -14.81 -1.37
N VAL A 130 -5.18 -14.22 -2.50
CA VAL A 130 -4.35 -13.35 -3.34
C VAL A 130 -5.17 -12.12 -3.68
N SER A 131 -4.67 -10.94 -3.32
CA SER A 131 -5.30 -9.67 -3.68
C SER A 131 -4.24 -8.70 -4.18
N ILE A 132 -4.53 -8.02 -5.29
CA ILE A 132 -3.63 -7.07 -5.92
C ILE A 132 -4.39 -5.78 -6.17
N ILE A 133 -3.75 -4.66 -5.86
CA ILE A 133 -4.28 -3.32 -6.13
C ILE A 133 -3.16 -2.42 -6.66
N HIS A 134 -3.52 -1.44 -7.45
CA HIS A 134 -2.58 -0.43 -7.94
C HIS A 134 -3.15 0.97 -7.78
N THR A 135 -2.27 1.97 -7.74
CA THR A 135 -2.66 3.38 -7.84
C THR A 135 -3.06 3.71 -9.27
N ASN A 136 -3.75 4.84 -9.45
CA ASN A 136 -3.71 5.49 -10.75
C ASN A 136 -2.27 5.96 -11.03
N PRO A 137 -1.88 6.08 -12.30
CA PRO A 137 -0.61 6.71 -12.62
C PRO A 137 -0.52 8.12 -12.05
N PHE A 138 0.63 8.49 -11.51
CA PHE A 138 0.88 9.80 -10.93
C PHE A 138 2.28 10.30 -11.32
N VAL A 139 2.49 11.60 -11.21
CA VAL A 139 3.75 12.24 -11.60
C VAL A 139 4.54 12.64 -10.36
N LEU A 140 5.85 12.42 -10.39
CA LEU A 140 6.78 13.01 -9.42
C LEU A 140 7.01 14.48 -9.78
N VAL A 141 6.73 15.35 -8.85
CA VAL A 141 6.88 16.81 -9.03
C VAL A 141 7.99 17.38 -8.18
#